data_e53c6e0b092696c5911eab19e219522a
#
_entry.id   e53c6e0b092696c5911eab19e219522a
#
_cell.length_a   1.000
_cell.length_b   1.000
_cell.length_c   1.000
_cell.angle_alpha   90.00
_cell.angle_beta   90.00
_cell.angle_gamma   90.00
#
_symmetry.space_group_name_H-M   'P 1'
#
loop_
_entity.id
_entity.type
_entity.pdbx_description
1 polymer ?
#
loop_
_entity_poly.entity_id
_entity_poly.type
_entity_poly.pdbx_seq_one_letter_code
_entity_poly.pdbx_strand_id
1 'polypeptide(L)'
;MKFSNEIEIFIRDYVKDINEGTASIFAGAGLSVAAGFVNWSELMQEIAEDLGLDIKFENDLVSLAQFHFNENRTRSKIDRKIIEEFIENTAQTENHRIISRLPISSIWTTNYDTLIESSFLKENKVTDIKVTNENLLHNRPKRDVVIYKMHGDVAHPTSAIITKEQYEQYHQTHEPFINALTGELTTKTFLFIGFSFTDPNLDYVLSRLNFRFNNHKKQHYCLVKKHEHGDKLNPDKATFDYNNRKQQLVINDLKRYGIKSLVIDSYNDITLILKEIEKRFKKKTIFISGSAEIFDPYNKNEALNFIHLLSKKIIEANFRIVNGFGWGVGSSIINGALETIYNNPIKHSESQLILKPFPQFESGEKKLR
;
A
#
# COMPACT_ATOMS: atom_id res chain seq x y z
N MET A 1 13.53 17.72 7.82
CA MET A 1 14.13 17.38 6.53
C MET A 1 13.34 18.12 5.45
N LYS A 2 14.01 18.65 4.43
CA LYS A 2 13.33 19.39 3.33
C LYS A 2 13.36 18.44 2.12
N PHE A 3 12.22 17.96 1.69
CA PHE A 3 12.10 17.15 0.49
C PHE A 3 12.30 17.97 -0.78
N SER A 4 12.61 17.34 -1.90
CA SER A 4 12.58 18.00 -3.20
C SER A 4 11.17 18.51 -3.53
N ASN A 5 11.08 19.53 -4.38
CA ASN A 5 9.77 20.08 -4.77
C ASN A 5 8.83 19.02 -5.39
N GLU A 6 9.39 18.07 -6.14
CA GLU A 6 8.60 16.99 -6.74
C GLU A 6 8.02 16.02 -5.71
N ILE A 7 8.80 15.67 -4.66
CA ILE A 7 8.34 14.84 -3.55
C ILE A 7 7.30 15.60 -2.72
N GLU A 8 7.49 16.91 -2.49
CA GLU A 8 6.51 17.74 -1.77
C GLU A 8 5.15 17.79 -2.49
N ILE A 9 5.16 17.98 -3.80
CA ILE A 9 3.96 17.95 -4.64
C ILE A 9 3.28 16.58 -4.53
N PHE A 10 4.06 15.51 -4.70
CA PHE A 10 3.55 14.14 -4.57
C PHE A 10 2.89 13.89 -3.22
N ILE A 11 3.57 14.21 -2.11
CA ILE A 11 3.02 14.00 -0.76
C ILE A 11 1.69 14.73 -0.59
N ARG A 12 1.60 15.98 -1.05
CA ARG A 12 0.38 16.78 -0.99
C ARG A 12 -0.76 16.12 -1.77
N ASP A 13 -0.49 15.72 -3.01
CA ASP A 13 -1.50 15.19 -3.92
C ASP A 13 -1.92 13.77 -3.48
N TYR A 14 -0.98 12.93 -3.05
CA TYR A 14 -1.27 11.59 -2.57
C TYR A 14 -2.05 11.58 -1.24
N VAL A 15 -1.77 12.52 -0.33
CA VAL A 15 -2.59 12.72 0.88
C VAL A 15 -4.01 13.15 0.53
N LYS A 16 -4.21 13.95 -0.52
CA LYS A 16 -5.54 14.26 -1.03
C LYS A 16 -6.24 13.00 -1.54
N ASP A 17 -5.57 12.20 -2.37
CA ASP A 17 -6.12 10.94 -2.88
C ASP A 17 -6.46 9.94 -1.74
N ILE A 18 -5.64 9.88 -0.67
CA ILE A 18 -5.96 9.08 0.53
C ILE A 18 -7.27 9.57 1.19
N ASN A 19 -7.45 10.89 1.34
CA ASN A 19 -8.67 11.44 1.94
C ASN A 19 -9.91 11.22 1.06
N GLU A 20 -9.74 11.11 -0.25
CA GLU A 20 -10.81 10.86 -1.22
C GLU A 20 -11.07 9.36 -1.46
N GLY A 21 -10.27 8.47 -0.84
CA GLY A 21 -10.37 7.02 -1.04
C GLY A 21 -9.90 6.54 -2.43
N THR A 22 -9.14 7.38 -3.14
CA THR A 22 -8.62 7.11 -4.50
C THR A 22 -7.14 6.76 -4.53
N ALA A 23 -6.51 6.54 -3.37
CA ALA A 23 -5.13 6.06 -3.28
C ALA A 23 -5.06 4.54 -3.24
N SER A 24 -4.05 3.97 -3.87
CA SER A 24 -3.69 2.55 -3.83
C SER A 24 -2.17 2.37 -3.76
N ILE A 25 -1.70 1.22 -3.30
CA ILE A 25 -0.28 0.86 -3.29
C ILE A 25 -0.08 -0.37 -4.16
N PHE A 26 1.03 -0.38 -4.91
CA PHE A 26 1.57 -1.58 -5.52
C PHE A 26 2.92 -1.91 -4.86
N ALA A 27 2.94 -3.00 -4.10
CA ALA A 27 4.12 -3.44 -3.37
C ALA A 27 4.88 -4.51 -4.16
N GLY A 28 6.18 -4.31 -4.36
CA GLY A 28 7.06 -5.32 -4.92
C GLY A 28 8.02 -5.89 -3.88
N ALA A 29 8.87 -6.83 -4.30
CA ALA A 29 9.81 -7.56 -3.44
C ALA A 29 10.73 -6.63 -2.61
N GLY A 30 11.11 -5.47 -3.14
CA GLY A 30 11.94 -4.50 -2.43
C GLY A 30 11.33 -3.95 -1.13
N LEU A 31 10.01 -4.05 -0.94
CA LEU A 31 9.37 -3.72 0.33
C LEU A 31 9.69 -4.77 1.41
N SER A 32 9.76 -6.04 1.05
CA SER A 32 9.99 -7.19 1.93
C SER A 32 11.48 -7.50 2.14
N VAL A 33 12.35 -7.15 1.18
CA VAL A 33 13.82 -7.31 1.32
C VAL A 33 14.36 -6.57 2.54
N ALA A 34 13.82 -5.39 2.85
CA ALA A 34 14.19 -4.64 4.05
C ALA A 34 13.79 -5.35 5.36
N ALA A 35 12.91 -6.33 5.31
CA ALA A 35 12.53 -7.19 6.43
C ALA A 35 13.41 -8.46 6.55
N GLY A 36 14.29 -8.71 5.58
CA GLY A 36 15.19 -9.86 5.55
C GLY A 36 14.77 -10.96 4.58
N PHE A 37 13.68 -10.79 3.81
CA PHE A 37 13.32 -11.75 2.76
C PHE A 37 14.25 -11.65 1.56
N VAL A 38 14.39 -12.77 0.88
CA VAL A 38 15.21 -12.87 -0.33
C VAL A 38 14.58 -12.12 -1.51
N ASN A 39 15.42 -11.63 -2.39
CA ASN A 39 14.99 -11.16 -3.70
C ASN A 39 14.88 -12.32 -4.71
N TRP A 40 14.38 -12.05 -5.92
CA TRP A 40 14.22 -13.05 -6.97
C TRP A 40 15.50 -13.80 -7.34
N SER A 41 16.63 -13.11 -7.41
CA SER A 41 17.93 -13.72 -7.75
C SER A 41 18.39 -14.68 -6.65
N GLU A 42 18.23 -14.28 -5.39
CA GLU A 42 18.54 -15.11 -4.23
C GLU A 42 17.63 -16.35 -4.16
N LEU A 43 16.33 -16.18 -4.39
CA LEU A 43 15.36 -17.30 -4.45
C LEU A 43 15.74 -18.32 -5.52
N MET A 44 16.23 -17.85 -6.67
CA MET A 44 16.55 -18.71 -7.82
C MET A 44 17.97 -19.26 -7.81
N GLN A 45 18.81 -18.91 -6.84
CA GLN A 45 20.21 -19.31 -6.80
C GLN A 45 20.38 -20.83 -6.85
N GLU A 46 19.75 -21.58 -5.93
CA GLU A 46 19.84 -23.04 -5.91
C GLU A 46 19.19 -23.70 -7.13
N ILE A 47 18.21 -23.04 -7.73
CA ILE A 47 17.56 -23.52 -8.97
C ILE A 47 18.55 -23.42 -10.15
N ALA A 48 19.34 -22.33 -10.19
CA ALA A 48 20.40 -22.19 -11.19
C ALA A 48 21.52 -23.22 -11.00
N GLU A 49 21.97 -23.40 -9.75
CA GLU A 49 23.00 -24.40 -9.40
C GLU A 49 22.61 -25.84 -9.82
N ASP A 50 21.35 -26.23 -9.64
CA ASP A 50 20.82 -27.53 -10.10
C ASP A 50 20.92 -27.73 -11.62
N LEU A 51 20.82 -26.64 -12.36
CA LEU A 51 20.95 -26.64 -13.82
C LEU A 51 22.42 -26.49 -14.28
N GLY A 52 23.36 -26.38 -13.34
CA GLY A 52 24.78 -26.13 -13.64
C GLY A 52 25.06 -24.71 -14.13
N LEU A 53 24.16 -23.74 -13.80
CA LEU A 53 24.24 -22.34 -14.19
C LEU A 53 24.67 -21.46 -13.01
N ASP A 54 25.34 -20.34 -13.30
CA ASP A 54 25.65 -19.31 -12.29
C ASP A 54 24.64 -18.16 -12.40
N ILE A 55 23.87 -17.96 -11.33
CA ILE A 55 22.83 -16.94 -11.23
C ILE A 55 23.32 -15.53 -11.59
N LYS A 56 24.61 -15.24 -11.45
CA LYS A 56 25.20 -13.93 -11.77
C LYS A 56 25.16 -13.60 -13.26
N PHE A 57 25.08 -14.60 -14.11
CA PHE A 57 24.97 -14.44 -15.56
C PHE A 57 23.53 -14.51 -16.05
N GLU A 58 22.58 -14.88 -15.16
CA GLU A 58 21.18 -15.04 -15.52
C GLU A 58 20.40 -13.73 -15.35
N ASN A 59 19.80 -13.27 -16.42
CA ASN A 59 18.98 -12.06 -16.45
C ASN A 59 17.47 -12.37 -16.56
N ASP A 60 17.11 -13.55 -17.06
CA ASP A 60 15.73 -14.02 -17.21
C ASP A 60 15.41 -15.13 -16.22
N LEU A 61 15.10 -14.72 -15.00
CA LEU A 61 14.84 -15.66 -13.89
C LEU A 61 13.53 -16.46 -14.09
N VAL A 62 12.60 -15.91 -14.86
CA VAL A 62 11.35 -16.60 -15.23
C VAL A 62 11.63 -17.78 -16.15
N SER A 63 12.49 -17.58 -17.14
CA SER A 63 12.96 -18.68 -18.02
C SER A 63 13.79 -19.71 -17.25
N LEU A 64 14.58 -19.28 -16.25
CA LEU A 64 15.35 -20.20 -15.41
C LEU A 64 14.44 -21.18 -14.63
N ALA A 65 13.37 -20.67 -14.02
CA ALA A 65 12.35 -21.48 -13.37
C ALA A 65 11.70 -22.48 -14.34
N GLN A 66 11.44 -22.06 -15.57
CA GLN A 66 10.90 -22.93 -16.61
C GLN A 66 11.88 -24.02 -17.03
N PHE A 67 13.17 -23.70 -17.20
CA PHE A 67 14.19 -24.69 -17.55
C PHE A 67 14.30 -25.76 -16.48
N HIS A 68 14.31 -25.37 -15.20
CA HIS A 68 14.33 -26.33 -14.09
C HIS A 68 13.09 -27.25 -14.09
N PHE A 69 11.90 -26.67 -14.34
CA PHE A 69 10.68 -27.46 -14.47
C PHE A 69 10.75 -28.44 -15.66
N ASN A 70 11.25 -28.02 -16.80
CA ASN A 70 11.37 -28.84 -18.00
C ASN A 70 12.32 -30.01 -17.79
N GLU A 71 13.46 -29.77 -17.12
CA GLU A 71 14.49 -30.80 -16.85
C GLU A 71 13.97 -31.81 -15.83
N ASN A 72 13.40 -31.35 -14.72
CA ASN A 72 13.02 -32.23 -13.61
C ASN A 72 11.59 -32.75 -13.70
N ARG A 73 10.76 -32.26 -14.61
CA ARG A 73 9.33 -32.58 -14.76
C ARG A 73 8.49 -32.42 -13.49
N THR A 74 8.97 -31.66 -12.54
CA THR A 74 8.30 -31.39 -11.26
C THR A 74 8.65 -29.99 -10.75
N ARG A 75 7.72 -29.38 -10.02
CA ARG A 75 7.91 -28.08 -9.31
C ARG A 75 8.37 -28.26 -7.87
N SER A 76 8.43 -29.46 -7.35
CA SER A 76 8.58 -29.72 -5.90
C SER A 76 9.72 -28.95 -5.24
N LYS A 77 10.86 -28.75 -5.93
CA LYS A 77 11.98 -27.97 -5.39
C LYS A 77 11.67 -26.48 -5.37
N ILE A 78 11.08 -25.95 -6.45
CA ILE A 78 10.67 -24.53 -6.53
C ILE A 78 9.63 -24.23 -5.44
N ASP A 79 8.61 -25.07 -5.30
CA ASP A 79 7.55 -24.90 -4.30
C ASP A 79 8.12 -24.96 -2.87
N ARG A 80 9.07 -25.88 -2.62
CA ARG A 80 9.78 -25.96 -1.33
C ARG A 80 10.60 -24.71 -1.05
N LYS A 81 11.32 -24.16 -2.05
CA LYS A 81 12.07 -22.92 -1.89
C LYS A 81 11.16 -21.74 -1.57
N ILE A 82 10.00 -21.61 -2.19
CA ILE A 82 9.02 -20.58 -1.84
C ILE A 82 8.61 -20.71 -0.36
N ILE A 83 8.37 -21.94 0.13
CA ILE A 83 8.01 -22.15 1.53
C ILE A 83 9.18 -21.76 2.44
N GLU A 84 10.38 -22.28 2.18
CA GLU A 84 11.57 -22.06 3.00
C GLU A 84 11.89 -20.57 3.14
N GLU A 85 11.83 -19.81 2.05
CA GLU A 85 12.23 -18.40 2.02
C GLU A 85 11.14 -17.43 2.50
N PHE A 86 9.85 -17.78 2.43
CA PHE A 86 8.76 -16.82 2.72
C PHE A 86 7.84 -17.22 3.86
N ILE A 87 8.00 -18.42 4.48
CA ILE A 87 7.16 -18.84 5.62
C ILE A 87 7.65 -18.27 6.96
N GLU A 88 8.89 -17.78 7.02
CA GLU A 88 9.46 -17.28 8.26
C GLU A 88 8.68 -16.06 8.82
N ASN A 89 8.49 -16.06 10.15
CA ASN A 89 7.91 -14.93 10.89
C ASN A 89 8.92 -13.79 11.03
N THR A 90 9.22 -13.13 9.92
CA THR A 90 10.10 -11.97 9.91
C THR A 90 9.38 -10.74 10.48
N ALA A 91 10.12 -9.89 11.17
CA ALA A 91 9.56 -8.67 11.75
C ALA A 91 9.19 -7.66 10.67
N GLN A 92 7.97 -7.12 10.75
CA GLN A 92 7.53 -6.06 9.86
C GLN A 92 8.42 -4.83 9.96
N THR A 93 8.76 -4.25 8.82
CA THR A 93 9.47 -2.97 8.77
C THR A 93 8.56 -1.80 9.16
N GLU A 94 9.16 -0.65 9.45
CA GLU A 94 8.39 0.57 9.71
C GLU A 94 7.52 0.98 8.51
N ASN A 95 7.94 0.69 7.28
CA ASN A 95 7.14 0.94 6.08
C ASN A 95 5.83 0.15 6.09
N HIS A 96 5.87 -1.14 6.44
CA HIS A 96 4.68 -1.98 6.57
C HIS A 96 3.72 -1.42 7.64
N ARG A 97 4.26 -1.00 8.80
CA ARG A 97 3.46 -0.42 9.90
C ARG A 97 2.79 0.89 9.49
N ILE A 98 3.50 1.77 8.77
CA ILE A 98 2.91 3.04 8.31
C ILE A 98 1.81 2.75 7.29
N ILE A 99 2.05 1.88 6.31
CA ILE A 99 1.08 1.51 5.28
C ILE A 99 -0.19 0.95 5.94
N SER A 100 -0.06 0.05 6.92
CA SER A 100 -1.22 -0.53 7.61
C SER A 100 -2.03 0.49 8.44
N ARG A 101 -1.43 1.60 8.89
CA ARG A 101 -2.15 2.67 9.59
C ARG A 101 -2.89 3.62 8.66
N LEU A 102 -2.46 3.74 7.40
CA LEU A 102 -3.15 4.57 6.41
C LEU A 102 -4.48 3.92 5.97
N PRO A 103 -5.52 4.70 5.66
CA PRO A 103 -6.79 4.17 5.17
C PRO A 103 -6.74 3.95 3.65
N ILE A 104 -5.84 3.10 3.21
CA ILE A 104 -5.72 2.70 1.81
C ILE A 104 -6.60 1.49 1.59
N SER A 105 -7.59 1.61 0.71
CA SER A 105 -8.63 0.60 0.50
C SER A 105 -8.18 -0.62 -0.30
N SER A 106 -7.10 -0.51 -1.07
CA SER A 106 -6.56 -1.62 -1.84
C SER A 106 -5.03 -1.59 -1.93
N ILE A 107 -4.43 -2.77 -1.83
CA ILE A 107 -3.00 -3.00 -2.03
C ILE A 107 -2.84 -4.15 -3.01
N TRP A 108 -1.97 -3.95 -3.99
CA TRP A 108 -1.57 -4.96 -4.96
C TRP A 108 -0.13 -5.39 -4.68
N THR A 109 0.14 -6.67 -4.85
CA THR A 109 1.49 -7.19 -4.68
C THR A 109 1.74 -8.42 -5.55
N THR A 110 3.01 -8.59 -5.92
CA THR A 110 3.53 -9.82 -6.52
C THR A 110 4.31 -10.67 -5.50
N ASN A 111 4.38 -10.22 -4.24
CA ASN A 111 5.12 -10.92 -3.18
C ASN A 111 4.36 -12.13 -2.67
N TYR A 112 5.08 -13.20 -2.38
CA TYR A 112 4.53 -14.43 -1.79
C TYR A 112 4.36 -14.34 -0.28
N ASP A 113 5.16 -13.50 0.41
CA ASP A 113 5.15 -13.34 1.86
C ASP A 113 3.83 -12.75 2.41
N THR A 114 3.66 -12.78 3.72
CA THR A 114 2.45 -12.32 4.43
C THR A 114 2.69 -11.08 5.30
N LEU A 115 3.75 -10.29 5.03
CA LEU A 115 4.09 -9.13 5.86
C LEU A 115 3.02 -8.02 5.80
N ILE A 116 2.44 -7.80 4.63
CA ILE A 116 1.37 -6.80 4.46
C ILE A 116 0.17 -7.20 5.32
N GLU A 117 -0.33 -8.42 5.14
CA GLU A 117 -1.48 -8.96 5.86
C GLU A 117 -1.28 -8.91 7.38
N SER A 118 -0.13 -9.40 7.83
CA SER A 118 0.21 -9.44 9.26
C SER A 118 0.36 -8.03 9.86
N SER A 119 0.76 -7.03 9.06
CA SER A 119 0.83 -5.64 9.50
C SER A 119 -0.55 -5.03 9.73
N PHE A 120 -1.50 -5.31 8.86
CA PHE A 120 -2.89 -4.88 9.04
C PHE A 120 -3.55 -5.58 10.23
N LEU A 121 -3.28 -6.88 10.41
CA LEU A 121 -3.79 -7.62 11.56
C LEU A 121 -3.30 -7.04 12.90
N LYS A 122 -2.03 -6.63 12.99
CA LYS A 122 -1.48 -5.96 14.19
C LYS A 122 -2.15 -4.61 14.50
N GLU A 123 -2.63 -3.92 13.49
CA GLU A 123 -3.41 -2.68 13.64
C GLU A 123 -4.92 -2.96 13.87
N ASN A 124 -5.30 -4.22 14.14
CA ASN A 124 -6.69 -4.67 14.32
C ASN A 124 -7.60 -4.34 13.12
N LYS A 125 -7.05 -4.37 11.91
CA LYS A 125 -7.79 -4.12 10.68
C LYS A 125 -8.21 -5.42 10.00
N VAL A 126 -9.38 -5.41 9.39
CA VAL A 126 -9.95 -6.54 8.66
C VAL A 126 -9.45 -6.52 7.22
N THR A 127 -8.65 -7.53 6.86
CA THR A 127 -8.13 -7.71 5.50
C THR A 127 -9.03 -8.64 4.68
N ASP A 128 -9.19 -8.35 3.40
CA ASP A 128 -9.83 -9.20 2.41
C ASP A 128 -8.76 -9.59 1.38
N ILE A 129 -8.26 -10.84 1.45
CA ILE A 129 -7.09 -11.28 0.67
C ILE A 129 -7.60 -11.99 -0.59
N LYS A 130 -7.12 -11.57 -1.75
CA LYS A 130 -7.44 -12.10 -3.06
C LYS A 130 -6.19 -12.76 -3.66
N VAL A 131 -6.21 -14.08 -3.73
CA VAL A 131 -5.10 -14.90 -4.27
C VAL A 131 -5.52 -15.66 -5.52
N THR A 132 -6.79 -16.08 -5.59
CA THR A 132 -7.36 -16.84 -6.71
C THR A 132 -8.52 -16.09 -7.35
N ASN A 133 -8.90 -16.49 -8.57
CA ASN A 133 -10.07 -15.91 -9.25
C ASN A 133 -11.36 -16.06 -8.44
N GLU A 134 -11.52 -17.19 -7.74
CA GLU A 134 -12.69 -17.46 -6.89
C GLU A 134 -12.75 -16.47 -5.72
N ASN A 135 -11.60 -16.06 -5.17
CA ASN A 135 -11.58 -15.06 -4.10
C ASN A 135 -12.14 -13.70 -4.56
N LEU A 136 -12.04 -13.37 -5.86
CA LEU A 136 -12.60 -12.12 -6.40
C LEU A 136 -14.13 -12.10 -6.39
N LEU A 137 -14.79 -13.25 -6.41
CA LEU A 137 -16.24 -13.36 -6.41
C LEU A 137 -16.87 -13.00 -5.06
N HIS A 138 -16.10 -13.10 -3.97
CA HIS A 138 -16.59 -12.93 -2.61
C HIS A 138 -15.87 -11.81 -1.90
N ASN A 139 -16.61 -10.91 -1.29
CA ASN A 139 -16.05 -9.81 -0.52
C ASN A 139 -16.22 -10.05 0.98
N ARG A 140 -15.16 -9.91 1.75
CA ARG A 140 -15.24 -9.96 3.20
C ARG A 140 -16.03 -8.75 3.72
N PRO A 141 -17.11 -8.96 4.51
CA PRO A 141 -17.85 -7.86 5.10
C PRO A 141 -16.97 -7.03 6.05
N LYS A 142 -17.23 -5.72 6.11
CA LYS A 142 -16.53 -4.77 7.01
C LYS A 142 -14.99 -4.79 6.86
N ARG A 143 -14.50 -5.10 5.66
CA ARG A 143 -13.06 -5.03 5.37
C ARG A 143 -12.54 -3.60 5.38
N ASP A 144 -11.36 -3.42 5.95
CA ASP A 144 -10.62 -2.15 5.91
C ASP A 144 -9.77 -2.02 4.65
N VAL A 145 -9.29 -3.15 4.12
CA VAL A 145 -8.41 -3.21 2.94
C VAL A 145 -8.64 -4.48 2.15
N VAL A 146 -8.52 -4.39 0.83
CA VAL A 146 -8.38 -5.53 -0.07
C VAL A 146 -6.92 -5.69 -0.47
N ILE A 147 -6.37 -6.88 -0.30
CA ILE A 147 -4.98 -7.20 -0.68
C ILE A 147 -5.03 -8.19 -1.84
N TYR A 148 -4.56 -7.75 -3.01
CA TYR A 148 -4.49 -8.57 -4.22
C TYR A 148 -3.09 -9.13 -4.39
N LYS A 149 -2.94 -10.44 -4.31
CA LYS A 149 -1.68 -11.18 -4.50
C LYS A 149 -1.68 -11.82 -5.89
N MET A 150 -1.16 -11.07 -6.87
CA MET A 150 -1.22 -11.47 -8.29
C MET A 150 -0.47 -12.76 -8.58
N HIS A 151 0.61 -13.03 -7.88
CA HIS A 151 1.47 -14.20 -8.14
C HIS A 151 1.29 -15.33 -7.15
N GLY A 152 0.25 -15.30 -6.33
CA GLY A 152 -0.01 -16.34 -5.35
C GLY A 152 0.50 -15.99 -3.95
N ASP A 153 0.55 -17.02 -3.10
CA ASP A 153 0.82 -16.87 -1.66
C ASP A 153 1.66 -18.07 -1.17
N VAL A 154 2.51 -17.83 -0.19
CA VAL A 154 3.33 -18.88 0.44
C VAL A 154 2.49 -20.02 1.05
N ALA A 155 1.24 -19.76 1.44
CA ALA A 155 0.35 -20.80 1.95
C ALA A 155 -0.09 -21.82 0.85
N HIS A 156 0.00 -21.44 -0.42
CA HIS A 156 -0.36 -22.26 -1.57
C HIS A 156 0.72 -22.21 -2.66
N PRO A 157 1.95 -22.68 -2.39
CA PRO A 157 3.12 -22.48 -3.27
C PRO A 157 2.94 -23.14 -4.64
N THR A 158 2.18 -24.24 -4.72
CA THR A 158 1.91 -24.94 -5.99
C THR A 158 1.12 -24.11 -7.00
N SER A 159 0.37 -23.11 -6.54
CA SER A 159 -0.35 -22.16 -7.39
C SER A 159 0.41 -20.85 -7.67
N ALA A 160 1.60 -20.68 -7.08
CA ALA A 160 2.42 -19.48 -7.28
C ALA A 160 2.87 -19.34 -8.75
N ILE A 161 2.78 -18.13 -9.27
CA ILE A 161 3.21 -17.78 -10.63
C ILE A 161 4.71 -17.53 -10.63
N ILE A 162 5.47 -18.45 -11.21
CA ILE A 162 6.94 -18.41 -11.19
C ILE A 162 7.58 -18.87 -12.50
N THR A 163 6.98 -19.83 -13.23
CA THR A 163 7.51 -20.34 -14.49
C THR A 163 7.06 -19.51 -15.68
N LYS A 164 7.84 -19.53 -16.76
CA LYS A 164 7.56 -18.75 -17.98
C LYS A 164 6.21 -19.10 -18.58
N GLU A 165 5.86 -20.37 -18.63
CA GLU A 165 4.55 -20.80 -19.13
C GLU A 165 3.40 -20.19 -18.32
N GLN A 166 3.51 -20.09 -16.99
CA GLN A 166 2.50 -19.46 -16.15
C GLN A 166 2.37 -17.96 -16.45
N TYR A 167 3.47 -17.25 -16.68
CA TYR A 167 3.44 -15.84 -17.09
C TYR A 167 2.81 -15.65 -18.47
N GLU A 168 3.13 -16.51 -19.44
CA GLU A 168 2.57 -16.46 -20.80
C GLU A 168 1.06 -16.69 -20.82
N GLN A 169 0.57 -17.62 -19.99
CA GLN A 169 -0.85 -17.96 -19.89
C GLN A 169 -1.62 -17.06 -18.93
N TYR A 170 -0.95 -16.19 -18.16
CA TYR A 170 -1.56 -15.40 -17.08
C TYR A 170 -2.73 -14.57 -17.56
N HIS A 171 -2.63 -13.96 -18.72
CA HIS A 171 -3.68 -13.11 -19.31
C HIS A 171 -4.98 -13.86 -19.63
N GLN A 172 -4.94 -15.18 -19.70
CA GLN A 172 -6.11 -16.04 -19.90
C GLN A 172 -6.56 -16.64 -18.56
N THR A 173 -5.63 -17.21 -17.80
CA THR A 173 -5.92 -17.92 -16.54
C THR A 173 -6.29 -16.98 -15.39
N HIS A 174 -5.80 -15.71 -15.41
CA HIS A 174 -6.03 -14.70 -14.38
C HIS A 174 -6.66 -13.41 -14.95
N GLU A 175 -7.46 -13.54 -16.01
CA GLU A 175 -8.17 -12.40 -16.63
C GLU A 175 -8.96 -11.56 -15.61
N PRO A 176 -9.66 -12.15 -14.60
CA PRO A 176 -10.35 -11.36 -13.58
C PRO A 176 -9.42 -10.44 -12.77
N PHE A 177 -8.19 -10.90 -12.45
CA PHE A 177 -7.19 -10.04 -11.78
C PHE A 177 -6.71 -8.90 -12.68
N ILE A 178 -6.46 -9.19 -13.96
CA ILE A 178 -6.08 -8.17 -14.95
C ILE A 178 -7.16 -7.11 -15.09
N ASN A 179 -8.42 -7.52 -15.16
CA ASN A 179 -9.56 -6.61 -15.27
C ASN A 179 -9.72 -5.75 -14.00
N ALA A 180 -9.57 -6.35 -12.81
CA ALA A 180 -9.61 -5.64 -11.55
C ALA A 180 -8.48 -4.60 -11.43
N LEU A 181 -7.22 -4.99 -11.76
CA LEU A 181 -6.08 -4.09 -11.76
C LEU A 181 -6.23 -2.95 -12.78
N THR A 182 -6.71 -3.27 -13.98
CA THR A 182 -6.99 -2.28 -15.02
C THR A 182 -8.00 -1.24 -14.56
N GLY A 183 -9.08 -1.68 -13.90
CA GLY A 183 -10.10 -0.79 -13.32
C GLY A 183 -9.53 0.12 -12.24
N GLU A 184 -8.73 -0.42 -11.33
CA GLU A 184 -8.11 0.36 -10.26
C GLU A 184 -7.05 1.34 -10.78
N LEU A 185 -6.17 0.93 -11.71
CA LEU A 185 -5.19 1.83 -12.34
C LEU A 185 -5.86 2.97 -13.13
N THR A 186 -7.09 2.78 -13.59
CA THR A 186 -7.85 3.84 -14.27
C THR A 186 -8.42 4.86 -13.28
N THR A 187 -8.82 4.42 -12.09
CA THR A 187 -9.60 5.24 -11.14
C THR A 187 -8.80 5.72 -9.94
N LYS A 188 -7.76 4.98 -9.53
CA LYS A 188 -6.95 5.28 -8.35
C LYS A 188 -5.54 5.75 -8.70
N THR A 189 -4.93 6.54 -7.83
CA THR A 189 -3.52 6.90 -7.87
C THR A 189 -2.70 5.83 -7.17
N PHE A 190 -1.84 5.15 -7.91
CA PHE A 190 -0.94 4.14 -7.36
C PHE A 190 0.40 4.73 -6.92
N LEU A 191 0.87 4.29 -5.77
CA LEU A 191 2.25 4.42 -5.33
C LEU A 191 2.94 3.06 -5.43
N PHE A 192 3.88 2.91 -6.35
CA PHE A 192 4.71 1.72 -6.50
C PHE A 192 5.90 1.79 -5.53
N ILE A 193 6.03 0.79 -4.65
CA ILE A 193 7.09 0.71 -3.63
C ILE A 193 7.82 -0.61 -3.77
N GLY A 194 9.16 -0.56 -3.91
CA GLY A 194 9.98 -1.77 -4.00
C GLY A 194 9.73 -2.60 -5.26
N PHE A 195 9.28 -1.98 -6.34
CA PHE A 195 8.91 -2.63 -7.59
C PHE A 195 9.88 -2.23 -8.72
N SER A 196 10.33 -3.21 -9.52
CA SER A 196 11.33 -3.00 -10.57
C SER A 196 10.76 -2.71 -11.95
N PHE A 197 9.47 -2.88 -12.18
CA PHE A 197 8.78 -2.79 -13.48
C PHE A 197 9.29 -3.80 -14.54
N THR A 198 9.87 -4.90 -14.09
CA THR A 198 10.30 -6.00 -14.97
C THR A 198 9.27 -7.12 -15.05
N ASP A 199 8.15 -6.98 -14.36
CA ASP A 199 7.06 -7.96 -14.32
C ASP A 199 6.25 -7.97 -15.61
N PRO A 200 6.19 -9.11 -16.35
CA PRO A 200 5.52 -9.18 -17.63
C PRO A 200 4.00 -8.95 -17.53
N ASN A 201 3.37 -9.38 -16.42
CA ASN A 201 1.93 -9.24 -16.24
C ASN A 201 1.52 -7.79 -16.00
N LEU A 202 2.34 -7.05 -15.21
CA LEU A 202 2.11 -5.61 -15.05
C LEU A 202 2.38 -4.85 -16.33
N ASP A 203 3.47 -5.16 -17.07
CA ASP A 203 3.77 -4.53 -18.35
C ASP A 203 2.63 -4.72 -19.36
N TYR A 204 2.05 -5.92 -19.41
CA TYR A 204 0.87 -6.22 -20.22
C TYR A 204 -0.31 -5.29 -19.90
N VAL A 205 -0.62 -5.07 -18.60
CA VAL A 205 -1.72 -4.18 -18.19
C VAL A 205 -1.41 -2.73 -18.52
N LEU A 206 -0.21 -2.26 -18.17
CA LEU A 206 0.22 -0.88 -18.42
C LEU A 206 0.26 -0.53 -19.92
N SER A 207 0.74 -1.46 -20.75
CA SER A 207 0.78 -1.29 -22.21
C SER A 207 -0.62 -1.12 -22.80
N ARG A 208 -1.59 -1.92 -22.34
CA ARG A 208 -2.99 -1.82 -22.79
C ARG A 208 -3.66 -0.53 -22.32
N LEU A 209 -3.43 -0.10 -21.09
CA LEU A 209 -3.91 1.19 -20.59
C LEU A 209 -3.31 2.35 -21.38
N ASN A 210 -2.01 2.28 -21.70
CA ASN A 210 -1.35 3.27 -22.52
C ASN A 210 -2.01 3.38 -23.90
N PHE A 211 -2.30 2.27 -24.54
CA PHE A 211 -2.96 2.24 -25.85
C PHE A 211 -4.40 2.80 -25.79
N ARG A 212 -5.17 2.46 -24.73
CA ARG A 212 -6.59 2.85 -24.62
C ARG A 212 -6.78 4.32 -24.28
N PHE A 213 -5.98 4.88 -23.36
CA PHE A 213 -6.18 6.22 -22.81
C PHE A 213 -5.22 7.29 -23.35
N ASN A 214 -4.18 6.87 -24.06
CA ASN A 214 -3.20 7.77 -24.70
C ASN A 214 -2.75 8.90 -23.74
N ASN A 215 -3.11 10.17 -23.99
CA ASN A 215 -2.69 11.32 -23.18
C ASN A 215 -3.58 11.59 -21.95
N HIS A 216 -4.67 10.85 -21.75
CA HIS A 216 -5.65 11.07 -20.68
C HIS A 216 -5.53 10.02 -19.55
N LYS A 217 -4.30 9.73 -19.08
CA LYS A 217 -4.04 8.73 -18.06
C LYS A 217 -4.06 9.32 -16.66
N LYS A 218 -4.46 8.49 -15.69
CA LYS A 218 -4.25 8.79 -14.27
C LYS A 218 -2.75 8.87 -13.98
N GLN A 219 -2.34 9.83 -13.16
CA GLN A 219 -0.96 9.94 -12.70
C GLN A 219 -0.70 8.91 -11.59
N HIS A 220 0.35 8.13 -11.74
CA HIS A 220 0.88 7.23 -10.72
C HIS A 220 2.29 7.67 -10.32
N TYR A 221 2.82 7.08 -9.25
CA TYR A 221 4.14 7.42 -8.72
C TYR A 221 4.94 6.17 -8.39
N CYS A 222 6.26 6.23 -8.56
CA CYS A 222 7.18 5.23 -8.03
C CYS A 222 8.38 5.91 -7.36
N LEU A 223 8.98 5.22 -6.39
CA LEU A 223 10.17 5.67 -5.69
C LEU A 223 11.38 4.93 -6.25
N VAL A 224 12.36 5.67 -6.75
CA VAL A 224 13.55 5.12 -7.42
C VAL A 224 14.81 5.66 -6.74
N LYS A 225 15.62 4.76 -6.16
CA LYS A 225 16.92 5.17 -5.60
C LYS A 225 17.88 5.50 -6.73
N LYS A 226 18.52 6.67 -6.66
CA LYS A 226 19.59 7.02 -7.61
C LYS A 226 20.81 6.10 -7.44
N HIS A 227 21.52 5.84 -8.51
CA HIS A 227 22.79 5.16 -8.46
C HIS A 227 23.86 6.02 -7.78
N GLU A 228 24.76 5.38 -7.04
CA GLU A 228 25.91 6.00 -6.41
C GLU A 228 27.20 5.34 -6.92
N HIS A 229 28.20 6.16 -7.26
CA HIS A 229 29.50 5.65 -7.67
C HIS A 229 30.22 5.02 -6.47
N GLY A 230 30.78 3.83 -6.65
CA GLY A 230 31.50 3.10 -5.61
C GLY A 230 30.63 2.21 -4.70
N ASP A 231 29.31 2.10 -4.96
CA ASP A 231 28.47 1.11 -4.29
C ASP A 231 28.66 -0.30 -4.92
N LYS A 232 28.04 -1.32 -4.30
CA LYS A 232 28.15 -2.71 -4.78
C LYS A 232 27.66 -2.91 -6.23
N LEU A 233 26.71 -2.11 -6.69
CA LEU A 233 26.14 -2.19 -8.04
C LEU A 233 26.94 -1.36 -9.05
N ASN A 234 27.74 -0.39 -8.58
CA ASN A 234 28.46 0.57 -9.39
C ASN A 234 29.93 0.69 -8.89
N PRO A 235 30.70 -0.42 -8.91
CA PRO A 235 32.05 -0.46 -8.32
C PRO A 235 33.04 0.44 -9.07
N ASP A 236 32.80 0.73 -10.32
CA ASP A 236 33.63 1.55 -11.19
C ASP A 236 32.82 2.59 -11.95
N LYS A 237 33.51 3.56 -12.54
CA LYS A 237 32.89 4.68 -13.25
C LYS A 237 32.11 4.23 -14.49
N ALA A 238 32.61 3.25 -15.24
CA ALA A 238 31.95 2.79 -16.47
C ALA A 238 30.62 2.11 -16.14
N THR A 239 30.60 1.25 -15.14
CA THR A 239 29.39 0.61 -14.62
C THR A 239 28.40 1.64 -14.08
N PHE A 240 28.89 2.63 -13.33
CA PHE A 240 28.05 3.74 -12.83
C PHE A 240 27.43 4.54 -13.96
N ASP A 241 28.22 4.98 -14.95
CA ASP A 241 27.74 5.78 -16.08
C ASP A 241 26.68 4.99 -16.89
N TYR A 242 26.91 3.70 -17.13
CA TYR A 242 25.97 2.81 -17.79
C TYR A 242 24.66 2.68 -17.02
N ASN A 243 24.71 2.31 -15.73
CA ASN A 243 23.53 2.09 -14.91
C ASN A 243 22.72 3.38 -14.71
N ASN A 244 23.40 4.51 -14.49
CA ASN A 244 22.76 5.81 -14.39
C ASN A 244 22.04 6.20 -15.69
N ARG A 245 22.70 5.97 -16.86
CA ARG A 245 22.07 6.20 -18.17
C ARG A 245 20.86 5.30 -18.38
N LYS A 246 20.98 4.01 -18.07
CA LYS A 246 19.87 3.03 -18.16
C LYS A 246 18.71 3.44 -17.27
N GLN A 247 18.96 3.85 -16.03
CA GLN A 247 17.92 4.33 -15.12
C GLN A 247 17.16 5.53 -15.69
N GLN A 248 17.86 6.51 -16.28
CA GLN A 248 17.20 7.65 -16.92
C GLN A 248 16.29 7.24 -18.08
N LEU A 249 16.71 6.25 -18.88
CA LEU A 249 15.88 5.72 -19.97
C LEU A 249 14.64 5.02 -19.44
N VAL A 250 14.77 4.21 -18.38
CA VAL A 250 13.63 3.56 -17.72
C VAL A 250 12.67 4.60 -17.12
N ILE A 251 13.18 5.61 -16.43
CA ILE A 251 12.38 6.71 -15.88
C ILE A 251 11.58 7.43 -17.00
N ASN A 252 12.19 7.65 -18.16
CA ASN A 252 11.51 8.25 -19.28
C ASN A 252 10.48 7.31 -19.92
N ASP A 253 10.75 6.02 -19.97
CA ASP A 253 9.80 5.04 -20.49
C ASP A 253 8.57 4.92 -19.58
N LEU A 254 8.73 4.95 -18.27
CA LEU A 254 7.62 4.92 -17.32
C LEU A 254 6.64 6.09 -17.48
N LYS A 255 7.11 7.24 -17.97
CA LYS A 255 6.23 8.39 -18.26
C LYS A 255 5.15 8.08 -19.29
N ARG A 256 5.43 7.24 -20.28
CA ARG A 256 4.42 6.84 -21.28
C ARG A 256 3.24 6.08 -20.63
N TYR A 257 3.46 5.45 -19.49
CA TYR A 257 2.42 4.77 -18.69
C TYR A 257 1.73 5.70 -17.68
N GLY A 258 2.09 6.97 -17.62
CA GLY A 258 1.58 7.90 -16.61
C GLY A 258 2.24 7.72 -15.24
N ILE A 259 3.40 7.04 -15.17
CA ILE A 259 4.13 6.82 -13.92
C ILE A 259 5.25 7.85 -13.78
N LYS A 260 5.14 8.70 -12.75
CA LYS A 260 6.18 9.66 -12.37
C LYS A 260 7.14 9.03 -11.38
N SER A 261 8.41 8.93 -11.77
CA SER A 261 9.48 8.45 -10.90
C SER A 261 9.97 9.57 -10.00
N LEU A 262 9.90 9.34 -8.69
CA LEU A 262 10.42 10.22 -7.65
C LEU A 262 11.79 9.69 -7.24
N VAL A 263 12.83 10.43 -7.59
CA VAL A 263 14.21 10.01 -7.29
C VAL A 263 14.54 10.32 -5.83
N ILE A 264 15.04 9.30 -5.14
CA ILE A 264 15.44 9.36 -3.73
C ILE A 264 16.94 9.04 -3.59
N ASP A 265 17.55 9.56 -2.55
CA ASP A 265 18.98 9.34 -2.28
C ASP A 265 19.23 7.98 -1.61
N SER A 266 18.33 7.58 -0.71
CA SER A 266 18.45 6.32 0.04
C SER A 266 17.11 5.61 0.20
N TYR A 267 17.13 4.31 0.45
CA TYR A 267 15.91 3.56 0.77
C TYR A 267 15.24 4.02 2.08
N ASN A 268 15.99 4.66 2.99
CA ASN A 268 15.41 5.26 4.19
C ASN A 268 14.47 6.44 3.87
N ASP A 269 14.67 7.10 2.73
CA ASP A 269 13.79 8.20 2.30
C ASP A 269 12.35 7.72 2.05
N ILE A 270 12.16 6.44 1.67
CA ILE A 270 10.83 5.82 1.57
C ILE A 270 10.10 5.93 2.91
N THR A 271 10.79 5.54 4.00
CA THR A 271 10.22 5.62 5.36
C THR A 271 9.91 7.06 5.76
N LEU A 272 10.77 8.01 5.42
CA LEU A 272 10.57 9.43 5.73
C LEU A 272 9.40 10.02 4.95
N ILE A 273 9.26 9.67 3.67
CA ILE A 273 8.13 10.09 2.81
C ILE A 273 6.81 9.51 3.36
N LEU A 274 6.78 8.21 3.68
CA LEU A 274 5.59 7.57 4.24
C LEU A 274 5.20 8.17 5.59
N LYS A 275 6.16 8.48 6.47
CA LYS A 275 5.94 9.18 7.74
C LYS A 275 5.34 10.57 7.52
N GLU A 276 5.82 11.32 6.54
CA GLU A 276 5.28 12.65 6.26
C GLU A 276 3.86 12.57 5.65
N ILE A 277 3.59 11.56 4.80
CA ILE A 277 2.23 11.26 4.31
C ILE A 277 1.30 10.98 5.49
N GLU A 278 1.68 10.06 6.39
CA GLU A 278 0.90 9.72 7.59
C GLU A 278 0.64 10.95 8.46
N LYS A 279 1.67 11.74 8.72
CA LYS A 279 1.59 12.97 9.52
C LYS A 279 0.63 13.98 8.89
N ARG A 280 0.71 14.23 7.57
CA ARG A 280 -0.18 15.19 6.88
C ARG A 280 -1.61 14.67 6.81
N PHE A 281 -1.78 13.37 6.61
CA PHE A 281 -3.09 12.74 6.69
C PHE A 281 -3.71 12.91 8.09
N LYS A 282 -2.97 12.68 9.16
CA LYS A 282 -3.42 12.84 10.55
C LYS A 282 -3.72 14.30 10.93
N LYS A 283 -3.05 15.28 10.32
CA LYS A 283 -3.33 16.70 10.56
C LYS A 283 -4.76 17.14 10.22
N LYS A 284 -5.47 16.39 9.40
CA LYS A 284 -6.90 16.61 9.13
C LYS A 284 -7.84 15.96 10.16
N THR A 285 -7.31 15.49 11.28
CA THR A 285 -8.09 14.92 12.36
C THR A 285 -8.03 15.81 13.59
N ILE A 286 -9.19 16.23 14.07
CA ILE A 286 -9.34 17.08 15.24
C ILE A 286 -9.89 16.19 16.36
N PHE A 287 -9.14 16.09 17.45
CA PHE A 287 -9.63 15.48 18.67
C PHE A 287 -10.35 16.53 19.51
N ILE A 288 -11.64 16.30 19.74
CA ILE A 288 -12.44 17.17 20.62
C ILE A 288 -12.73 16.38 21.90
N SER A 289 -12.07 16.80 22.97
CA SER A 289 -12.31 16.26 24.31
C SER A 289 -12.88 17.34 25.19
N GLY A 290 -13.95 17.01 25.88
CA GLY A 290 -14.59 17.91 26.84
C GLY A 290 -15.71 17.20 27.58
N SER A 291 -15.85 17.52 28.85
CA SER A 291 -17.02 17.21 29.66
C SER A 291 -17.36 18.44 30.48
N ALA A 292 -18.61 18.81 30.52
CA ALA A 292 -19.08 19.93 31.31
C ALA A 292 -20.47 19.63 31.88
N GLU A 293 -20.64 19.90 33.13
CA GLU A 293 -21.93 19.90 33.83
C GLU A 293 -22.44 21.34 34.01
N ILE A 294 -21.50 22.25 34.27
CA ILE A 294 -21.73 23.69 34.45
C ILE A 294 -21.03 24.41 33.28
N PHE A 295 -21.72 25.37 32.69
CA PHE A 295 -21.24 26.12 31.50
C PHE A 295 -20.94 27.58 31.77
N ASP A 296 -20.94 28.00 33.04
CA ASP A 296 -20.67 29.39 33.41
C ASP A 296 -19.35 29.93 32.81
N PRO A 297 -19.34 31.17 32.34
CA PRO A 297 -20.40 32.21 32.37
C PRO A 297 -21.42 32.12 31.23
N TYR A 298 -21.38 31.10 30.41
CA TYR A 298 -22.25 30.94 29.24
C TYR A 298 -23.56 30.26 29.59
N ASN A 299 -24.63 30.61 28.87
CA ASN A 299 -25.86 29.86 28.93
C ASN A 299 -25.64 28.45 28.36
N LYS A 300 -26.12 27.40 29.06
CA LYS A 300 -25.95 26.01 28.66
C LYS A 300 -26.41 25.74 27.21
N ASN A 301 -27.58 26.27 26.81
CA ASN A 301 -28.11 26.03 25.48
C ASN A 301 -27.28 26.73 24.42
N GLU A 302 -26.78 27.92 24.68
CA GLU A 302 -25.90 28.64 23.76
C GLU A 302 -24.55 27.95 23.60
N ALA A 303 -23.96 27.45 24.70
CA ALA A 303 -22.72 26.71 24.67
C ALA A 303 -22.87 25.39 23.89
N LEU A 304 -23.94 24.64 24.12
CA LEU A 304 -24.19 23.39 23.40
C LEU A 304 -24.49 23.63 21.90
N ASN A 305 -25.20 24.71 21.57
CA ASN A 305 -25.44 25.11 20.19
C ASN A 305 -24.13 25.51 19.49
N PHE A 306 -23.26 26.27 20.17
CA PHE A 306 -21.93 26.61 19.63
C PHE A 306 -21.12 25.34 19.32
N ILE A 307 -21.07 24.38 20.24
CA ILE A 307 -20.35 23.11 20.07
C ILE A 307 -20.92 22.31 18.90
N HIS A 308 -22.24 22.28 18.76
CA HIS A 308 -22.93 21.64 17.65
C HIS A 308 -22.54 22.29 16.31
N LEU A 309 -22.62 23.61 16.21
CA LEU A 309 -22.25 24.36 15.00
C LEU A 309 -20.76 24.23 14.68
N LEU A 310 -19.89 24.22 15.69
CA LEU A 310 -18.47 24.00 15.52
C LEU A 310 -18.21 22.63 14.87
N SER A 311 -18.86 21.58 15.34
CA SER A 311 -18.75 20.23 14.78
C SER A 311 -19.20 20.18 13.32
N LYS A 312 -20.31 20.85 12.99
CA LYS A 312 -20.77 21.01 11.60
C LYS A 312 -19.69 21.66 10.73
N LYS A 313 -19.11 22.77 11.19
CA LYS A 313 -18.08 23.52 10.44
C LYS A 313 -16.80 22.68 10.23
N ILE A 314 -16.42 21.88 11.20
CA ILE A 314 -15.26 20.98 11.08
C ILE A 314 -15.52 19.90 10.01
N ILE A 315 -16.68 19.27 9.98
CA ILE A 315 -17.05 18.29 8.95
C ILE A 315 -17.18 18.97 7.58
N GLU A 316 -17.85 20.13 7.48
CA GLU A 316 -17.98 20.91 6.24
C GLU A 316 -16.60 21.26 5.64
N ALA A 317 -15.60 21.55 6.49
CA ALA A 317 -14.21 21.79 6.09
C ALA A 317 -13.42 20.51 5.75
N ASN A 318 -14.09 19.37 5.70
CA ASN A 318 -13.53 18.06 5.36
C ASN A 318 -12.47 17.57 6.36
N PHE A 319 -12.61 17.92 7.64
CA PHE A 319 -11.85 17.34 8.74
C PHE A 319 -12.58 16.16 9.33
N ARG A 320 -11.83 15.31 10.04
CA ARG A 320 -12.37 14.24 10.87
C ARG A 320 -12.42 14.70 12.31
N ILE A 321 -13.45 14.25 13.03
CA ILE A 321 -13.60 14.49 14.46
C ILE A 321 -13.35 13.15 15.17
N VAL A 322 -12.46 13.17 16.17
CA VAL A 322 -12.35 12.11 17.17
C VAL A 322 -12.95 12.66 18.46
N ASN A 323 -13.92 11.94 19.01
CA ASN A 323 -14.59 12.34 20.26
C ASN A 323 -14.63 11.21 21.27
N GLY A 324 -14.38 11.54 22.53
CA GLY A 324 -14.37 10.61 23.67
C GLY A 324 -15.74 10.38 24.32
N PHE A 325 -16.82 10.92 23.77
CA PHE A 325 -18.16 10.85 24.35
C PHE A 325 -18.26 11.50 25.73
N GLY A 326 -17.58 12.64 25.93
CA GLY A 326 -17.56 13.35 27.21
C GLY A 326 -18.94 13.78 27.69
N TRP A 327 -19.19 13.65 28.96
CA TRP A 327 -20.48 13.98 29.60
C TRP A 327 -20.90 15.43 29.30
N GLY A 328 -22.18 15.64 28.97
CA GLY A 328 -22.76 16.95 28.72
C GLY A 328 -22.41 17.59 27.38
N VAL A 329 -21.24 17.29 26.80
CA VAL A 329 -20.72 17.93 25.56
C VAL A 329 -20.71 16.98 24.36
N GLY A 330 -20.42 15.72 24.60
CA GLY A 330 -20.19 14.72 23.56
C GLY A 330 -21.36 14.53 22.61
N SER A 331 -22.60 14.56 23.09
CA SER A 331 -23.80 14.45 22.26
C SER A 331 -23.95 15.60 21.25
N SER A 332 -23.64 16.83 21.67
CA SER A 332 -23.72 18.00 20.76
C SER A 332 -22.68 17.92 19.64
N ILE A 333 -21.46 17.42 19.95
CA ILE A 333 -20.41 17.18 18.95
C ILE A 333 -20.87 16.12 17.93
N ILE A 334 -21.40 15.00 18.41
CA ILE A 334 -21.84 13.89 17.58
C ILE A 334 -23.01 14.30 16.71
N ASN A 335 -24.03 14.94 17.29
CA ASN A 335 -25.21 15.37 16.55
C ASN A 335 -24.85 16.36 15.45
N GLY A 336 -23.99 17.34 15.72
CA GLY A 336 -23.52 18.30 14.70
C GLY A 336 -22.74 17.63 13.56
N ALA A 337 -21.90 16.69 13.88
CA ALA A 337 -21.16 15.92 12.89
C ALA A 337 -22.09 15.06 12.03
N LEU A 338 -22.98 14.26 12.64
CA LEU A 338 -23.92 13.39 11.95
C LEU A 338 -24.91 14.16 11.08
N GLU A 339 -25.42 15.29 11.59
CA GLU A 339 -26.33 16.15 10.80
C GLU A 339 -25.65 16.59 9.48
N THR A 340 -24.39 17.01 9.53
CA THR A 340 -23.68 17.41 8.32
C THR A 340 -23.43 16.25 7.37
N ILE A 341 -23.05 15.08 7.91
CA ILE A 341 -22.80 13.87 7.14
C ILE A 341 -24.07 13.42 6.42
N TYR A 342 -25.20 13.33 7.12
CA TYR A 342 -26.44 12.86 6.54
C TYR A 342 -27.15 13.86 5.65
N ASN A 343 -26.92 15.17 5.86
CA ASN A 343 -27.44 16.20 4.97
C ASN A 343 -26.72 16.24 3.61
N ASN A 344 -25.47 15.71 3.54
CA ASN A 344 -24.73 15.62 2.29
C ASN A 344 -23.88 14.33 2.22
N PRO A 345 -24.54 13.16 2.10
CA PRO A 345 -23.87 11.85 2.13
C PRO A 345 -23.00 11.58 0.90
N ILE A 346 -23.12 12.38 -0.16
CA ILE A 346 -22.24 12.31 -1.33
C ILE A 346 -20.85 12.90 -1.02
N LYS A 347 -20.82 13.96 -0.21
CA LYS A 347 -19.59 14.69 0.12
C LYS A 347 -18.93 14.21 1.41
N HIS A 348 -19.73 13.75 2.36
CA HIS A 348 -19.29 13.39 3.71
C HIS A 348 -19.67 11.95 4.02
N SER A 349 -18.92 11.29 4.90
CA SER A 349 -19.16 9.92 5.32
C SER A 349 -18.97 9.74 6.83
N GLU A 350 -19.54 8.67 7.38
CA GLU A 350 -19.40 8.32 8.80
C GLU A 350 -17.95 8.11 9.25
N SER A 351 -17.04 7.81 8.32
CA SER A 351 -15.60 7.72 8.58
C SER A 351 -14.97 9.04 9.07
N GLN A 352 -15.69 10.17 8.91
CA GLN A 352 -15.26 11.47 9.44
C GLN A 352 -15.57 11.64 10.94
N LEU A 353 -16.39 10.78 11.53
CA LEU A 353 -16.67 10.77 12.97
C LEU A 353 -16.16 9.49 13.63
N ILE A 354 -15.16 9.63 14.48
CA ILE A 354 -14.52 8.51 15.17
C ILE A 354 -14.83 8.63 16.66
N LEU A 355 -15.52 7.64 17.21
CA LEU A 355 -15.85 7.58 18.63
C LEU A 355 -14.81 6.72 19.36
N LYS A 356 -14.18 7.30 20.38
CA LYS A 356 -13.21 6.64 21.26
C LYS A 356 -13.62 6.89 22.71
N PRO A 357 -14.66 6.21 23.23
CA PRO A 357 -15.13 6.40 24.58
C PRO A 357 -14.01 6.09 25.58
N PHE A 358 -13.88 6.94 26.60
CA PHE A 358 -12.99 6.66 27.73
C PHE A 358 -13.55 5.51 28.54
N PRO A 359 -12.68 4.64 29.13
CA PRO A 359 -13.11 3.67 30.11
C PRO A 359 -13.79 4.39 31.26
N GLN A 360 -15.03 4.01 31.59
CA GLN A 360 -15.73 4.50 32.76
C GLN A 360 -15.51 3.52 33.90
N PHE A 361 -15.10 4.06 35.04
CA PHE A 361 -14.94 3.27 36.28
C PHE A 361 -16.09 3.64 37.24
N GLU A 362 -16.77 2.66 37.74
CA GLU A 362 -17.63 2.88 38.92
C GLU A 362 -16.77 3.21 40.11
N SER A 363 -17.25 4.13 40.97
CA SER A 363 -16.54 4.56 42.16
C SER A 363 -16.19 3.37 43.07
N GLY A 364 -14.91 3.08 43.15
CA GLY A 364 -14.36 2.05 44.06
C GLY A 364 -13.84 0.76 43.42
N GLU A 365 -14.08 0.50 42.13
CA GLU A 365 -13.52 -0.68 41.46
C GLU A 365 -12.62 -0.30 40.26
N LYS A 366 -11.36 -0.72 40.36
CA LYS A 366 -10.43 -0.71 39.20
C LYS A 366 -10.79 -1.85 38.25
N LYS A 367 -11.78 -1.70 37.42
CA LYS A 367 -12.00 -2.62 36.28
C LYS A 367 -11.56 -1.96 34.99
N LEU A 368 -10.37 -2.30 34.54
CA LEU A 368 -9.97 -2.21 33.13
C LEU A 368 -10.82 -3.21 32.37
N ARG A 369 -11.67 -2.75 31.49
CA ARG A 369 -12.33 -3.56 30.47
C ARG A 369 -11.86 -3.17 29.08
#